data_dfc1be0c268dc407b049bd091830722c
#
_entry.id   dfc1be0c268dc407b049bd091830722c
#
_cell.length_a   1.000
_cell.length_b   1.000
_cell.length_c   1.000
_cell.angle_alpha   90.00
_cell.angle_beta   90.00
_cell.angle_gamma   90.00
#
_symmetry.space_group_name_H-M   'P 1'
#
loop_
_entity.id
_entity.type
_entity.pdbx_description
1 polymer ?
#
loop_
_entity_poly.entity_id
_entity_poly.type
_entity_poly.pdbx_seq_one_letter_code
_entity_poly.pdbx_strand_id
1 'polypeptide(L)'
;ALETGTLKKLVLARQLQVELSDSIDSVALFYHACTLYPHAFVSLVSTPQSGTWLMATPETLLAKRPVGDQWYTMALAGTMDHSGPWAEKNCLEQRLVVDYIETCLQPHVVQLQRSMPYVRQAAQLYHRCTDFLFVLKPQVNLGNVIADLHPTPAVCGMPKALAQDFILREEHLHRAYYSGFTGPLNVWKTTHF
;
A
#
# COMPACT_ATOMS: atom_id res chain seq x y z
N ALA A 1 -9.42 5.77 -22.00
CA ALA A 1 -8.05 5.93 -21.49
C ALA A 1 -7.30 4.59 -21.40
N LEU A 2 -7.91 3.54 -20.83
CA LEU A 2 -7.32 2.19 -20.80
C LEU A 2 -7.29 1.56 -22.19
N GLU A 3 -8.39 1.64 -22.94
CA GLU A 3 -8.50 1.12 -24.31
C GLU A 3 -7.56 1.81 -25.28
N THR A 4 -7.32 3.10 -25.10
CA THR A 4 -6.36 3.87 -25.93
C THR A 4 -4.90 3.66 -25.54
N GLY A 5 -4.64 2.89 -24.47
CA GLY A 5 -3.28 2.64 -23.96
C GLY A 5 -2.62 3.82 -23.23
N THR A 6 -3.34 4.93 -23.03
CA THR A 6 -2.84 6.10 -22.29
C THR A 6 -2.61 5.76 -20.82
N LEU A 7 -3.50 4.94 -20.24
CA LEU A 7 -3.35 4.36 -18.91
C LEU A 7 -3.15 2.85 -19.03
N LYS A 8 -2.16 2.31 -18.33
CA LYS A 8 -1.89 0.86 -18.24
C LYS A 8 -2.65 0.22 -17.09
N LYS A 9 -2.89 1.00 -16.03
CA LYS A 9 -3.61 0.59 -14.83
C LYS A 9 -4.29 1.80 -14.21
N LEU A 10 -5.46 1.60 -13.62
CA LEU A 10 -6.18 2.58 -12.82
C LEU A 10 -6.89 1.87 -11.67
N VAL A 11 -6.79 2.43 -10.46
CA VAL A 11 -7.47 1.94 -9.27
C VAL A 11 -8.41 3.02 -8.75
N LEU A 12 -9.71 2.77 -8.92
CA LEU A 12 -10.76 3.65 -8.42
C LEU A 12 -11.23 3.18 -7.04
N ALA A 13 -11.63 4.13 -6.21
CA ALA A 13 -12.22 3.89 -4.91
C ALA A 13 -13.71 4.19 -4.92
N ARG A 14 -14.43 3.62 -3.98
CA ARG A 14 -15.81 3.98 -3.66
C ARG A 14 -15.99 4.07 -2.16
N GLN A 15 -16.95 4.86 -1.74
CA GLN A 15 -17.39 4.99 -0.35
C GLN A 15 -18.78 4.38 -0.20
N LEU A 16 -18.97 3.66 0.91
CA LEU A 16 -20.29 3.24 1.39
C LEU A 16 -20.55 3.94 2.71
N GLN A 17 -21.62 4.72 2.79
CA GLN A 17 -22.06 5.34 4.04
C GLN A 17 -23.10 4.43 4.70
N VAL A 18 -22.90 4.17 5.99
CA VAL A 18 -23.82 3.37 6.81
C VAL A 18 -24.23 4.19 8.02
N GLU A 19 -25.53 4.34 8.22
CA GLU A 19 -26.07 4.95 9.43
C GLU A 19 -26.15 3.89 10.52
N LEU A 20 -25.78 4.27 11.73
CA LEU A 20 -25.78 3.40 12.89
C LEU A 20 -26.78 3.92 13.92
N SER A 21 -27.52 3.03 14.53
CA SER A 21 -28.50 3.36 15.58
C SER A 21 -27.87 3.74 16.89
N ASP A 22 -26.66 3.27 17.16
CA ASP A 22 -25.95 3.44 18.42
C ASP A 22 -24.55 4.06 18.21
N SER A 23 -24.02 4.65 19.28
CA SER A 23 -22.64 5.13 19.27
C SER A 23 -21.65 3.97 19.19
N ILE A 24 -20.63 4.12 18.34
CA ILE A 24 -19.54 3.14 18.22
C ILE A 24 -18.49 3.43 19.28
N ASP A 25 -18.12 2.38 20.04
CA ASP A 25 -16.87 2.38 20.78
C ASP A 25 -15.71 2.08 19.82
N SER A 26 -15.03 3.13 19.37
CA SER A 26 -13.92 3.03 18.41
C SER A 26 -12.71 2.27 18.96
N VAL A 27 -12.52 2.26 20.30
CA VAL A 27 -11.42 1.52 20.94
C VAL A 27 -11.73 0.03 20.95
N ALA A 28 -12.95 -0.36 21.32
CA ALA A 28 -13.39 -1.76 21.25
C ALA A 28 -13.32 -2.28 19.80
N LEU A 29 -13.74 -1.47 18.84
CA LEU A 29 -13.64 -1.81 17.41
C LEU A 29 -12.19 -1.99 16.95
N PHE A 30 -11.27 -1.17 17.44
CA PHE A 30 -9.84 -1.31 17.16
C PHE A 30 -9.30 -2.66 17.67
N TYR A 31 -9.58 -3.03 18.91
CA TYR A 31 -9.14 -4.33 19.45
C TYR A 31 -9.77 -5.51 18.70
N HIS A 32 -11.04 -5.37 18.31
CA HIS A 32 -11.70 -6.39 17.50
C HIS A 32 -11.00 -6.52 16.13
N ALA A 33 -10.67 -5.41 15.47
CA ALA A 33 -9.93 -5.42 14.22
C ALA A 33 -8.54 -6.04 14.35
N CYS A 34 -7.81 -5.79 15.46
CA CYS A 34 -6.52 -6.44 15.72
C CYS A 34 -6.66 -7.97 15.81
N THR A 35 -7.75 -8.46 16.41
CA THR A 35 -8.03 -9.90 16.49
C THR A 35 -8.42 -10.47 15.11
N LEU A 36 -9.21 -9.73 14.34
CA LEU A 36 -9.71 -10.17 13.04
C LEU A 36 -8.63 -10.17 11.95
N TYR A 37 -7.67 -9.24 12.04
CA TYR A 37 -6.61 -9.04 11.05
C TYR A 37 -5.20 -9.21 11.63
N PRO A 38 -4.82 -10.40 12.10
CA PRO A 38 -3.55 -10.62 12.84
C PRO A 38 -2.30 -10.39 11.97
N HIS A 39 -2.44 -10.36 10.65
CA HIS A 39 -1.34 -10.14 9.70
C HIS A 39 -1.38 -8.77 9.03
N ALA A 40 -2.23 -7.86 9.49
CA ALA A 40 -2.32 -6.50 9.01
C ALA A 40 -1.75 -5.51 10.04
N PHE A 41 -1.29 -4.37 9.56
CA PHE A 41 -1.04 -3.21 10.41
C PHE A 41 -2.39 -2.55 10.71
N VAL A 42 -2.84 -2.64 11.95
CA VAL A 42 -4.10 -2.03 12.40
C VAL A 42 -3.76 -0.74 13.14
N SER A 43 -4.42 0.35 12.77
CA SER A 43 -4.24 1.65 13.42
C SER A 43 -5.56 2.37 13.63
N LEU A 44 -5.66 3.08 14.76
CA LEU A 44 -6.77 3.97 15.09
C LEU A 44 -6.21 5.37 15.27
N VAL A 45 -6.72 6.30 14.47
CA VAL A 45 -6.31 7.72 14.49
C VAL A 45 -7.54 8.59 14.63
N SER A 46 -7.49 9.56 15.53
CA SER A 46 -8.57 10.52 15.71
C SER A 46 -7.99 11.95 15.73
N THR A 47 -8.49 12.79 14.84
CA THR A 47 -8.09 14.21 14.77
C THR A 47 -9.32 15.11 14.68
N PRO A 48 -9.26 16.35 15.18
CA PRO A 48 -10.36 17.29 15.06
C PRO A 48 -10.73 17.60 13.58
N GLN A 49 -9.74 17.50 12.66
CA GLN A 49 -9.91 17.89 11.26
C GLN A 49 -10.49 16.75 10.39
N SER A 50 -10.17 15.50 10.70
CA SER A 50 -10.53 14.35 9.85
C SER A 50 -11.47 13.36 10.50
N GLY A 51 -11.79 13.55 11.80
CA GLY A 51 -12.57 12.58 12.55
C GLY A 51 -11.74 11.34 12.96
N THR A 52 -12.44 10.25 13.21
CA THR A 52 -11.83 9.00 13.67
C THR A 52 -11.72 8.00 12.52
N TRP A 53 -10.53 7.47 12.31
CA TRP A 53 -10.18 6.51 11.28
C TRP A 53 -9.66 5.22 11.90
N LEU A 54 -10.26 4.11 11.52
CA LEU A 54 -9.75 2.77 11.79
C LEU A 54 -9.25 2.18 10.46
N MET A 55 -8.02 1.74 10.44
CA MET A 55 -7.37 1.22 9.25
C MET A 55 -6.77 -0.16 9.55
N ALA A 56 -6.89 -1.08 8.59
CA ALA A 56 -6.21 -2.37 8.60
C ALA A 56 -5.61 -2.60 7.21
N THR A 57 -4.28 -2.66 7.11
CA THR A 57 -3.58 -2.81 5.84
C THR A 57 -2.55 -3.93 5.89
N PRO A 58 -2.52 -4.84 4.90
CA PRO A 58 -1.49 -5.87 4.80
C PRO A 58 -0.23 -5.42 4.05
N GLU A 59 -0.27 -4.23 3.45
CA GLU A 59 0.78 -3.73 2.55
C GLU A 59 1.73 -2.81 3.30
N THR A 60 3.03 -3.06 3.15
CA THR A 60 4.11 -2.23 3.69
C THR A 60 4.67 -1.37 2.57
N LEU A 61 4.54 -0.05 2.70
CA LEU A 61 5.13 0.90 1.75
C LEU A 61 6.65 1.00 1.93
N LEU A 62 7.12 1.10 3.17
CA LEU A 62 8.53 1.20 3.50
C LEU A 62 8.77 0.82 4.96
N ALA A 63 9.70 -0.08 5.22
CA ALA A 63 10.10 -0.45 6.57
C ALA A 63 11.60 -0.62 6.70
N LYS A 64 12.16 -0.25 7.85
CA LYS A 64 13.54 -0.58 8.23
C LYS A 64 13.54 -1.89 9.01
N ARG A 65 14.41 -2.82 8.65
CA ARG A 65 14.56 -4.06 9.42
C ARG A 65 15.21 -3.77 10.78
N PRO A 66 14.82 -4.50 11.82
CA PRO A 66 15.33 -4.27 13.18
C PRO A 66 16.84 -4.45 13.31
N VAL A 67 17.44 -5.29 12.46
CA VAL A 67 18.88 -5.63 12.49
C VAL A 67 19.51 -5.23 11.16
N GLY A 68 20.66 -4.54 11.26
CA GLY A 68 21.42 -4.08 10.09
C GLY A 68 20.83 -2.81 9.46
N ASP A 69 21.29 -2.53 8.24
CA ASP A 69 20.89 -1.35 7.46
C ASP A 69 19.93 -1.69 6.33
N GLN A 70 19.27 -2.84 6.41
CA GLN A 70 18.32 -3.28 5.40
C GLN A 70 16.99 -2.62 5.56
N TRP A 71 16.44 -2.22 4.41
CA TRP A 71 15.09 -1.71 4.24
C TRP A 71 14.27 -2.73 3.47
N TYR A 72 12.97 -2.58 3.58
CA TYR A 72 11.99 -3.49 3.02
C TYR A 72 10.81 -2.71 2.44
N THR A 73 10.31 -3.18 1.32
CA THR A 73 8.98 -2.86 0.75
C THR A 73 8.45 -4.08 0.01
N MET A 74 7.20 -4.01 -0.43
CA MET A 74 6.59 -5.09 -1.20
C MET A 74 5.74 -4.57 -2.35
N ALA A 75 5.66 -5.36 -3.41
CA ALA A 75 4.63 -5.23 -4.44
C ALA A 75 3.50 -6.20 -4.12
N LEU A 76 2.36 -5.69 -3.67
CA LEU A 76 1.17 -6.47 -3.34
C LEU A 76 0.05 -6.08 -4.30
N ALA A 77 -0.20 -6.91 -5.33
CA ALA A 77 -1.22 -6.64 -6.34
C ALA A 77 -1.69 -7.93 -7.01
N GLY A 78 -2.86 -7.85 -7.65
CA GLY A 78 -3.57 -9.04 -8.08
C GLY A 78 -4.28 -9.70 -6.89
N THR A 79 -5.60 -9.76 -6.94
CA THR A 79 -6.42 -10.21 -5.81
C THR A 79 -7.37 -11.30 -6.26
N MET A 80 -7.52 -12.34 -5.44
CA MET A 80 -8.50 -13.41 -5.60
C MET A 80 -9.16 -13.72 -4.25
N ASP A 81 -10.40 -14.16 -4.30
CA ASP A 81 -11.19 -14.60 -3.14
C ASP A 81 -11.00 -16.09 -2.81
N HIS A 82 -10.28 -16.82 -3.65
CA HIS A 82 -10.00 -18.24 -3.49
C HIS A 82 -8.55 -18.56 -3.89
N SER A 83 -8.04 -19.68 -3.41
CA SER A 83 -6.76 -20.24 -3.87
C SER A 83 -6.95 -20.94 -5.22
N GLY A 84 -6.08 -20.67 -6.19
CA GLY A 84 -6.16 -21.27 -7.52
C GLY A 84 -5.16 -20.71 -8.50
N PRO A 85 -5.24 -21.10 -9.77
CA PRO A 85 -4.38 -20.55 -10.81
C PRO A 85 -4.70 -19.07 -11.03
N TRP A 86 -3.64 -18.26 -11.11
CA TRP A 86 -3.75 -16.83 -11.32
C TRP A 86 -4.11 -16.50 -12.77
N ALA A 87 -5.14 -15.71 -12.98
CA ALA A 87 -5.44 -15.16 -14.29
C ALA A 87 -4.29 -14.29 -14.80
N GLU A 88 -4.09 -14.26 -16.11
CA GLU A 88 -3.04 -13.47 -16.75
C GLU A 88 -3.13 -11.98 -16.37
N LYS A 89 -4.35 -11.44 -16.27
CA LYS A 89 -4.62 -10.09 -15.80
C LYS A 89 -3.99 -9.81 -14.44
N ASN A 90 -4.14 -10.73 -13.46
CA ASN A 90 -3.63 -10.55 -12.11
C ASN A 90 -2.08 -10.64 -12.10
N CYS A 91 -1.52 -11.49 -12.96
CA CYS A 91 -0.08 -11.59 -13.12
C CYS A 91 0.51 -10.33 -13.73
N LEU A 92 -0.16 -9.75 -14.74
CA LEU A 92 0.24 -8.49 -15.36
C LEU A 92 0.12 -7.33 -14.37
N GLU A 93 -0.97 -7.26 -13.63
CA GLU A 93 -1.19 -6.25 -12.60
C GLU A 93 -0.07 -6.22 -11.57
N GLN A 94 0.29 -7.38 -11.04
CA GLN A 94 1.37 -7.50 -10.06
C GLN A 94 2.72 -7.13 -10.66
N ARG A 95 3.01 -7.52 -11.92
CA ARG A 95 4.24 -7.16 -12.63
C ARG A 95 4.39 -5.64 -12.78
N LEU A 96 3.33 -4.93 -13.12
CA LEU A 96 3.35 -3.47 -13.23
C LEU A 96 3.76 -2.80 -11.91
N VAL A 97 3.29 -3.33 -10.78
CA VAL A 97 3.66 -2.79 -9.44
C VAL A 97 5.12 -3.14 -9.11
N VAL A 98 5.58 -4.34 -9.44
CA VAL A 98 6.99 -4.75 -9.24
C VAL A 98 7.93 -3.84 -10.03
N ASP A 99 7.68 -3.65 -11.32
CA ASP A 99 8.53 -2.85 -12.20
C ASP A 99 8.55 -1.37 -11.74
N TYR A 100 7.41 -0.85 -11.28
CA TYR A 100 7.31 0.48 -10.72
C TYR A 100 8.18 0.64 -9.47
N ILE A 101 8.02 -0.24 -8.48
CA ILE A 101 8.78 -0.17 -7.22
C ILE A 101 10.28 -0.30 -7.49
N GLU A 102 10.69 -1.23 -8.34
CA GLU A 102 12.09 -1.40 -8.72
C GLU A 102 12.65 -0.13 -9.36
N THR A 103 11.92 0.48 -10.28
CA THR A 103 12.31 1.75 -10.93
C THR A 103 12.44 2.90 -9.92
N CYS A 104 11.49 3.03 -8.98
CA CYS A 104 11.52 4.07 -7.97
C CYS A 104 12.69 3.90 -6.98
N LEU A 105 13.06 2.66 -6.64
CA LEU A 105 14.14 2.40 -5.69
C LEU A 105 15.54 2.57 -6.28
N GLN A 106 15.74 2.28 -7.56
CA GLN A 106 17.04 2.30 -8.23
C GLN A 106 17.90 3.56 -7.95
N PRO A 107 17.38 4.80 -7.99
CA PRO A 107 18.16 5.99 -7.70
C PRO A 107 18.66 6.08 -6.26
N HIS A 108 17.99 5.41 -5.32
CA HIS A 108 18.16 5.57 -3.87
C HIS A 108 19.00 4.48 -3.22
N VAL A 109 19.28 3.37 -3.90
CA VAL A 109 19.86 2.18 -3.28
C VAL A 109 21.28 1.90 -3.77
N VAL A 110 22.09 1.25 -2.92
CA VAL A 110 23.38 0.66 -3.29
C VAL A 110 23.23 -0.84 -3.55
N GLN A 111 22.23 -1.46 -2.96
CA GLN A 111 21.90 -2.87 -3.15
C GLN A 111 20.40 -3.06 -3.18
N LEU A 112 19.91 -3.87 -4.11
CA LEU A 112 18.50 -4.22 -4.25
C LEU A 112 18.38 -5.71 -4.55
N GLN A 113 17.53 -6.40 -3.80
CA GLN A 113 17.18 -7.79 -3.99
C GLN A 113 15.66 -7.91 -4.00
N ARG A 114 15.12 -8.78 -4.85
CA ARG A 114 13.70 -9.10 -4.85
C ARG A 114 13.48 -10.61 -4.76
N SER A 115 12.38 -11.00 -4.13
CA SER A 115 11.92 -12.38 -4.12
C SER A 115 11.31 -12.79 -5.46
N MET A 116 11.17 -14.08 -5.67
CA MET A 116 10.19 -14.60 -6.65
C MET A 116 8.78 -14.23 -6.18
N PRO A 117 7.83 -14.02 -7.12
CA PRO A 117 6.44 -13.81 -6.76
C PRO A 117 5.87 -15.01 -6.00
N TYR A 118 5.17 -14.73 -4.90
CA TYR A 118 4.49 -15.75 -4.09
C TYR A 118 3.07 -15.30 -3.75
N VAL A 119 2.28 -16.20 -3.15
CA VAL A 119 0.92 -15.91 -2.70
C VAL A 119 0.96 -15.49 -1.24
N ARG A 120 0.38 -14.33 -0.95
CA ARG A 120 0.18 -13.83 0.41
C ARG A 120 -1.30 -13.74 0.71
N GLN A 121 -1.74 -14.38 1.78
CA GLN A 121 -3.09 -14.24 2.27
C GLN A 121 -3.19 -13.02 3.18
N ALA A 122 -4.21 -12.20 2.95
CA ALA A 122 -4.60 -11.09 3.80
C ALA A 122 -6.11 -11.19 4.07
N ALA A 123 -6.48 -11.44 5.33
CA ALA A 123 -7.83 -11.80 5.73
C ALA A 123 -8.38 -12.97 4.90
N GLN A 124 -9.47 -12.76 4.17
CA GLN A 124 -10.10 -13.78 3.30
C GLN A 124 -9.65 -13.69 1.83
N LEU A 125 -8.70 -12.80 1.52
CA LEU A 125 -8.24 -12.57 0.17
C LEU A 125 -6.81 -13.09 -0.03
N TYR A 126 -6.51 -13.48 -1.26
CA TYR A 126 -5.19 -13.90 -1.70
C TYR A 126 -4.62 -12.86 -2.66
N HIS A 127 -3.36 -12.50 -2.45
CA HIS A 127 -2.65 -11.53 -3.28
C HIS A 127 -1.37 -12.13 -3.82
N ARG A 128 -0.94 -11.67 -4.99
CA ARG A 128 0.43 -11.90 -5.44
C ARG A 128 1.34 -10.88 -4.76
N CYS A 129 2.44 -11.37 -4.21
CA CYS A 129 3.41 -10.56 -3.49
C CYS A 129 4.82 -10.79 -4.02
N THR A 130 5.59 -9.72 -4.10
CA THR A 130 7.06 -9.75 -4.31
C THR A 130 7.68 -8.84 -3.28
N ASP A 131 8.58 -9.37 -2.48
CA ASP A 131 9.32 -8.62 -1.47
C ASP A 131 10.56 -7.97 -2.07
N PHE A 132 10.87 -6.78 -1.60
CA PHE A 132 12.11 -6.07 -1.91
C PHE A 132 12.91 -5.83 -0.63
N LEU A 133 14.16 -6.26 -0.64
CA LEU A 133 15.15 -5.98 0.39
C LEU A 133 16.25 -5.11 -0.21
N PHE A 134 16.61 -4.02 0.46
CA PHE A 134 17.57 -3.08 -0.09
C PHE A 134 18.35 -2.33 0.97
N VAL A 135 19.47 -1.76 0.55
CA VAL A 135 20.30 -0.86 1.35
C VAL A 135 20.31 0.50 0.68
N LEU A 136 19.93 1.54 1.43
CA LEU A 136 19.92 2.91 0.92
C LEU A 136 21.35 3.44 0.75
N LYS A 137 21.54 4.32 -0.23
CA LYS A 137 22.77 5.10 -0.36
C LYS A 137 23.00 5.96 0.89
N PRO A 138 24.24 6.26 1.25
CA PRO A 138 24.54 7.23 2.31
C PRO A 138 23.82 8.57 2.05
N GLN A 139 23.29 9.19 3.11
CA GLN A 139 22.65 10.51 3.09
C GLN A 139 21.36 10.61 2.23
N VAL A 140 20.76 9.49 1.84
CA VAL A 140 19.45 9.52 1.16
C VAL A 140 18.39 10.12 2.09
N ASN A 141 17.63 11.06 1.55
CA ASN A 141 16.46 11.60 2.23
C ASN A 141 15.29 10.62 2.13
N LEU A 142 14.84 10.11 3.27
CA LEU A 142 13.74 9.13 3.32
C LEU A 142 12.43 9.68 2.75
N GLY A 143 12.19 10.99 2.92
CA GLY A 143 11.04 11.67 2.35
C GLY A 143 11.01 11.59 0.82
N ASN A 144 12.18 11.68 0.16
CA ASN A 144 12.26 11.51 -1.29
C ASN A 144 11.93 10.07 -1.71
N VAL A 145 12.43 9.07 -0.97
CA VAL A 145 12.10 7.67 -1.24
C VAL A 145 10.60 7.42 -1.15
N ILE A 146 9.97 7.95 -0.09
CA ILE A 146 8.52 7.84 0.10
C ILE A 146 7.75 8.58 -1.01
N ALA A 147 8.18 9.80 -1.39
CA ALA A 147 7.54 10.59 -2.43
C ALA A 147 7.60 9.90 -3.81
N ASP A 148 8.71 9.23 -4.11
CA ASP A 148 8.85 8.47 -5.35
C ASP A 148 7.98 7.21 -5.34
N LEU A 149 7.94 6.48 -4.23
CA LEU A 149 7.13 5.27 -4.08
C LEU A 149 5.62 5.58 -4.03
N HIS A 150 5.21 6.56 -3.23
CA HIS A 150 3.77 6.84 -3.00
C HIS A 150 3.20 7.88 -3.99
N PRO A 151 1.95 7.67 -4.47
CA PRO A 151 1.17 6.45 -4.41
C PRO A 151 1.69 5.38 -5.37
N THR A 152 1.69 4.12 -4.92
CA THR A 152 2.03 3.00 -5.79
C THR A 152 0.91 2.70 -6.79
N PRO A 153 1.18 1.98 -7.90
CA PRO A 153 0.12 1.55 -8.81
C PRO A 153 -0.86 0.54 -8.19
N ALA A 154 -0.61 0.04 -6.99
CA ALA A 154 -1.55 -0.79 -6.23
C ALA A 154 -2.79 0.00 -5.77
N VAL A 155 -2.63 1.30 -5.52
CA VAL A 155 -3.71 2.18 -5.02
C VAL A 155 -4.04 3.36 -5.95
N CYS A 156 -3.22 3.63 -6.96
CA CYS A 156 -3.39 4.74 -7.90
C CYS A 156 -3.52 4.23 -9.35
N GLY A 157 -2.41 3.98 -10.00
CA GLY A 157 -2.39 3.52 -11.38
C GLY A 157 -1.07 3.82 -12.10
N MET A 158 -1.07 3.61 -13.42
CA MET A 158 0.14 3.71 -14.25
C MET A 158 -0.18 4.26 -15.64
N PRO A 159 0.54 5.29 -16.14
CA PRO A 159 1.58 6.09 -15.47
C PRO A 159 1.04 6.89 -14.29
N LYS A 160 1.84 7.04 -13.20
CA LYS A 160 1.43 7.64 -11.92
C LYS A 160 0.74 9.00 -12.08
N ALA A 161 1.38 9.95 -12.73
CA ALA A 161 0.86 11.32 -12.87
C ALA A 161 -0.49 11.35 -13.61
N LEU A 162 -0.61 10.60 -14.71
CA LEU A 162 -1.85 10.56 -15.50
C LEU A 162 -2.98 9.84 -14.74
N ALA A 163 -2.65 8.78 -14.00
CA ALA A 163 -3.62 8.08 -13.19
C ALA A 163 -4.12 8.94 -12.02
N GLN A 164 -3.22 9.66 -11.38
CA GLN A 164 -3.55 10.57 -10.29
C GLN A 164 -4.44 11.73 -10.77
N ASP A 165 -4.09 12.37 -11.89
CA ASP A 165 -4.90 13.42 -12.51
C ASP A 165 -6.31 12.89 -12.87
N PHE A 166 -6.39 11.70 -13.45
CA PHE A 166 -7.67 11.06 -13.77
C PHE A 166 -8.51 10.81 -12.52
N ILE A 167 -7.92 10.26 -11.45
CA ILE A 167 -8.61 10.00 -10.18
C ILE A 167 -9.16 11.30 -9.60
N LEU A 168 -8.33 12.34 -9.51
CA LEU A 168 -8.72 13.63 -8.94
C LEU A 168 -9.87 14.29 -9.71
N ARG A 169 -9.93 14.09 -11.03
CA ARG A 169 -10.95 14.68 -11.88
C ARG A 169 -12.26 13.88 -11.93
N GLU A 170 -12.18 12.54 -11.97
CA GLU A 170 -13.30 11.68 -12.33
C GLU A 170 -13.90 10.89 -11.16
N GLU A 171 -13.15 10.72 -10.07
CA GLU A 171 -13.62 9.86 -8.97
C GLU A 171 -14.71 10.52 -8.12
N HIS A 172 -14.76 11.84 -8.07
CA HIS A 172 -15.72 12.61 -7.27
C HIS A 172 -15.79 12.21 -5.79
N LEU A 173 -14.71 11.63 -5.26
CA LEU A 173 -14.56 11.16 -3.91
C LEU A 173 -13.41 11.90 -3.21
N HIS A 174 -13.67 12.46 -2.04
CA HIS A 174 -12.60 12.98 -1.19
C HIS A 174 -11.99 11.84 -0.38
N ARG A 175 -10.88 11.27 -0.83
CA ARG A 175 -10.24 10.10 -0.22
C ARG A 175 -9.72 10.36 1.20
N ALA A 176 -9.43 11.61 1.58
CA ALA A 176 -8.81 11.97 2.85
C ALA A 176 -7.56 11.11 3.14
N TYR A 177 -7.60 10.24 4.14
CA TYR A 177 -6.49 9.33 4.47
C TYR A 177 -6.52 8.00 3.71
N TYR A 178 -7.61 7.70 3.00
CA TYR A 178 -7.71 6.48 2.22
C TYR A 178 -6.67 6.45 1.09
N SER A 179 -5.99 5.33 0.92
CA SER A 179 -4.83 5.16 0.01
C SER A 179 -3.59 5.97 0.39
N GLY A 180 -3.57 6.57 1.58
CA GLY A 180 -2.38 7.17 2.18
C GLY A 180 -1.46 6.13 2.81
N PHE A 181 -0.55 6.60 3.64
CA PHE A 181 0.29 5.74 4.46
C PHE A 181 0.37 6.30 5.88
N THR A 182 0.59 5.40 6.84
CA THR A 182 0.76 5.75 8.25
C THR A 182 1.71 4.77 8.92
N GLY A 183 2.37 5.23 9.98
CA GLY A 183 3.24 4.35 10.74
C GLY A 183 4.31 5.12 11.55
N PRO A 184 5.09 4.40 12.37
CA PRO A 184 6.19 5.00 13.14
C PRO A 184 7.37 5.38 12.27
N LEU A 185 7.88 6.61 12.44
CA LEU A 185 9.13 7.06 11.86
C LEU A 185 10.20 7.18 12.95
N ASN A 186 11.19 6.29 12.91
CA ASN A 186 12.30 6.26 13.87
C ASN A 186 11.86 6.22 15.34
N VAL A 187 10.71 5.64 15.62
CA VAL A 187 10.21 5.45 16.99
C VAL A 187 10.85 4.16 17.53
N TRP A 188 11.64 4.27 18.62
CA TRP A 188 12.44 3.17 19.18
C TRP A 188 13.27 2.44 18.12
N LYS A 189 13.91 3.21 17.22
CA LYS A 189 14.66 2.70 16.06
C LYS A 189 13.82 1.93 15.03
N THR A 190 12.51 2.01 15.10
CA THR A 190 11.60 1.38 14.15
C THR A 190 11.07 2.42 13.16
N THR A 191 11.11 2.08 11.89
CA THR A 191 10.41 2.78 10.80
C THR A 191 9.58 1.76 10.05
N HIS A 192 8.27 2.04 9.92
CA HIS A 192 7.35 1.13 9.23
C HIS A 192 6.11 1.93 8.77
N PHE A 193 5.88 1.97 7.47
CA PHE A 193 4.74 2.63 6.83
C PHE A 193 3.96 1.65 5.97
#